data_962562be007ab661ca6d147c9bbea356
#
_entry.id   962562be007ab661ca6d147c9bbea356
#
_cell.length_a   1.000
_cell.length_b   1.000
_cell.length_c   1.000
_cell.angle_alpha   90.00
_cell.angle_beta   90.00
_cell.angle_gamma   90.00
#
_symmetry.space_group_name_H-M   'P 1'
#
loop_
_entity.id
_entity.type
_entity.pdbx_description
1 polymer ?
#
loop_
_entity_poly.entity_id
_entity_poly.type
_entity_poly.pdbx_seq_one_letter_code
_entity_poly.pdbx_strand_id
1 'polypeptide(L)'
;MNKTTKALALLFTAGLVLAGCGQKQDSTATTQAQAKAETTTAAPTTATPTTAAPTTVAQAKNDMPADAKKTVLEASDEAVKATMTLYYKDDVLLKQESVTTYIVSKMEGENPLETLKKSSASNEERLKEFIGKGFEFKTDYKDDVFTITYSFDYTKIDMKKLKETIPGLNLRDDNTLGYSQFKEALINGGYKEKQ
;
A
#
# COMPACT_ATOMS: atom_id res chain seq x y z
N MET A 1 -19.87 -20.56 -11.26
CA MET A 1 -20.02 -19.50 -10.22
C MET A 1 -18.63 -18.90 -10.06
N ASN A 2 -18.39 -17.75 -10.67
CA ASN A 2 -17.06 -17.14 -10.79
C ASN A 2 -16.68 -16.42 -9.50
N LYS A 3 -15.68 -16.96 -8.81
CA LYS A 3 -15.03 -16.32 -7.62
C LYS A 3 -13.79 -15.54 -8.04
N THR A 4 -13.82 -14.91 -9.18
CA THR A 4 -12.67 -14.23 -9.75
C THR A 4 -12.90 -12.72 -9.76
N THR A 5 -11.92 -11.95 -9.35
CA THR A 5 -11.78 -10.52 -9.58
C THR A 5 -11.85 -9.59 -8.36
N LYS A 6 -11.36 -10.01 -7.19
CA LYS A 6 -11.19 -9.04 -6.07
C LYS A 6 -9.75 -8.81 -5.62
N ALA A 7 -8.80 -9.67 -5.99
CA ALA A 7 -7.41 -9.57 -5.51
C ALA A 7 -6.58 -8.45 -6.15
N LEU A 8 -6.90 -8.04 -7.37
CA LEU A 8 -6.09 -7.05 -8.10
C LEU A 8 -6.37 -5.59 -7.69
N ALA A 9 -7.50 -5.32 -7.06
CA ALA A 9 -7.88 -3.95 -6.66
C ALA A 9 -7.15 -3.43 -5.41
N LEU A 10 -6.54 -4.31 -4.61
CA LEU A 10 -5.78 -3.94 -3.41
C LEU A 10 -4.36 -3.44 -3.70
N LEU A 11 -3.95 -3.45 -4.98
CA LEU A 11 -2.57 -3.23 -5.36
C LEU A 11 -1.98 -1.87 -5.02
N PHE A 12 -2.77 -0.84 -4.74
CA PHE A 12 -2.25 0.48 -4.37
C PHE A 12 -3.24 1.39 -3.64
N THR A 13 -4.42 0.86 -3.29
CA THR A 13 -5.40 1.68 -2.58
C THR A 13 -5.11 1.80 -1.09
N ALA A 14 -4.27 0.95 -0.55
CA ALA A 14 -4.00 0.87 0.88
C ALA A 14 -3.30 2.09 1.50
N GLY A 15 -2.85 3.02 0.70
CA GLY A 15 -2.20 4.23 1.21
C GLY A 15 -2.66 5.54 0.61
N LEU A 16 -3.44 5.47 -0.46
CA LEU A 16 -3.83 6.66 -1.22
C LEU A 16 -5.33 6.66 -1.57
N VAL A 17 -6.16 5.91 -0.83
CA VAL A 17 -7.61 5.90 -1.03
C VAL A 17 -8.22 7.18 -0.46
N LEU A 18 -7.95 8.28 -1.13
CA LEU A 18 -8.73 9.51 -1.01
C LEU A 18 -9.29 9.92 -2.38
N ALA A 19 -9.29 9.00 -3.36
CA ALA A 19 -9.92 9.26 -4.63
C ALA A 19 -11.41 8.97 -4.52
N GLY A 20 -12.19 10.03 -4.60
CA GLY A 20 -13.64 10.04 -4.58
C GLY A 20 -14.27 9.09 -5.59
N CYS A 21 -15.41 8.58 -5.23
CA CYS A 21 -16.40 7.96 -6.08
C CYS A 21 -16.63 8.76 -7.37
N GLY A 22 -16.45 8.08 -8.51
CA GLY A 22 -17.10 8.52 -9.74
C GLY A 22 -16.18 8.71 -10.93
N GLN A 23 -15.88 7.64 -11.67
CA GLN A 23 -15.93 7.74 -13.14
C GLN A 23 -15.99 6.34 -13.75
N LYS A 24 -17.07 6.10 -14.49
CA LYS A 24 -17.20 4.99 -15.44
C LYS A 24 -16.11 5.13 -16.49
N GLN A 25 -15.37 4.07 -16.77
CA GLN A 25 -14.51 4.02 -17.94
C GLN A 25 -14.92 2.83 -18.79
N ASP A 26 -15.40 3.18 -20.00
CA ASP A 26 -15.75 2.27 -21.06
C ASP A 26 -14.55 1.46 -21.54
N SER A 27 -14.80 0.19 -21.75
CA SER A 27 -13.88 -0.76 -22.36
C SER A 27 -13.80 -0.54 -23.86
N THR A 28 -12.60 -0.47 -24.41
CA THR A 28 -12.39 -0.79 -25.83
C THR A 28 -11.24 -1.76 -25.96
N ALA A 29 -11.57 -2.92 -26.47
CA ALA A 29 -10.68 -4.02 -26.81
C ALA A 29 -9.89 -3.70 -28.08
N THR A 30 -8.67 -4.25 -28.22
CA THR A 30 -8.16 -4.73 -29.52
C THR A 30 -6.92 -5.63 -29.31
N THR A 31 -7.10 -6.91 -29.56
CA THR A 31 -6.50 -7.83 -30.52
C THR A 31 -5.04 -8.27 -30.36
N GLN A 32 -4.92 -9.54 -30.03
CA GLN A 32 -4.04 -10.65 -30.50
C GLN A 32 -2.66 -10.36 -31.10
N ALA A 33 -1.65 -11.05 -30.54
CA ALA A 33 -0.74 -11.85 -31.37
C ALA A 33 -0.16 -13.02 -30.56
N GLN A 34 -0.29 -14.19 -31.11
CA GLN A 34 0.08 -15.51 -30.64
C GLN A 34 1.51 -15.82 -31.06
N ALA A 35 2.35 -16.31 -30.18
CA ALA A 35 3.54 -17.07 -30.57
C ALA A 35 3.83 -18.19 -29.53
N LYS A 36 4.08 -19.35 -30.05
CA LYS A 36 4.14 -20.71 -29.53
C LYS A 36 5.58 -21.12 -29.21
N ALA A 37 5.70 -22.09 -28.29
CA ALA A 37 6.82 -23.00 -28.01
C ALA A 37 7.69 -22.63 -26.79
N GLU A 38 8.22 -23.52 -25.95
CA GLU A 38 8.27 -24.98 -25.88
C GLU A 38 8.54 -25.40 -24.41
N THR A 39 8.15 -26.60 -24.09
CA THR A 39 8.23 -27.30 -22.81
C THR A 39 9.67 -27.63 -22.39
N THR A 40 10.04 -27.39 -21.12
CA THR A 40 11.07 -28.19 -20.47
C THR A 40 10.69 -28.45 -19.00
N THR A 41 10.48 -29.72 -18.69
CA THR A 41 10.12 -30.29 -17.40
C THR A 41 11.32 -30.31 -16.46
N ALA A 42 11.20 -29.77 -15.26
CA ALA A 42 12.08 -30.09 -14.14
C ALA A 42 11.23 -30.30 -12.88
N ALA A 43 11.53 -31.40 -12.17
CA ALA A 43 10.77 -31.96 -11.07
C ALA A 43 10.79 -31.10 -9.80
N PRO A 44 9.73 -31.18 -8.94
CA PRO A 44 9.63 -30.38 -7.73
C PRO A 44 10.45 -30.98 -6.58
N THR A 45 11.31 -30.15 -6.00
CA THR A 45 11.92 -30.44 -4.69
C THR A 45 11.03 -29.80 -3.62
N THR A 46 10.46 -30.64 -2.77
CA THR A 46 9.63 -30.25 -1.63
C THR A 46 10.47 -29.54 -0.58
N ALA A 47 10.31 -28.25 -0.42
CA ALA A 47 10.85 -27.50 0.71
C ALA A 47 9.73 -27.17 1.68
N THR A 48 9.88 -27.59 2.93
CA THR A 48 8.98 -27.33 4.05
C THR A 48 8.93 -25.82 4.34
N PRO A 49 7.76 -25.19 4.50
CA PRO A 49 7.70 -23.77 4.81
C PRO A 49 8.13 -23.51 6.26
N THR A 50 9.28 -22.89 6.42
CA THR A 50 9.68 -22.31 7.70
C THR A 50 8.95 -20.99 7.85
N THR A 51 8.08 -20.90 8.86
CA THR A 51 7.38 -19.67 9.26
C THR A 51 8.41 -18.61 9.64
N ALA A 52 8.68 -17.67 8.73
CA ALA A 52 9.51 -16.53 9.03
C ALA A 52 8.74 -15.58 9.96
N ALA A 53 9.28 -15.34 11.15
CA ALA A 53 8.78 -14.34 12.09
C ALA A 53 8.79 -12.93 11.44
N PRO A 54 7.82 -12.07 11.77
CA PRO A 54 7.79 -10.72 11.22
C PRO A 54 9.07 -9.97 11.64
N THR A 55 9.83 -9.52 10.66
CA THR A 55 11.00 -8.67 10.91
C THR A 55 10.50 -7.38 11.55
N THR A 56 10.86 -7.18 12.80
CA THR A 56 10.60 -5.95 13.56
C THR A 56 11.29 -4.81 12.83
N VAL A 57 10.52 -3.94 12.19
CA VAL A 57 11.02 -2.69 11.62
C VAL A 57 11.60 -1.89 12.77
N ALA A 58 12.88 -1.54 12.69
CA ALA A 58 13.55 -0.68 13.67
C ALA A 58 12.71 0.59 13.85
N GLN A 59 12.23 0.81 15.07
CA GLN A 59 11.48 2.01 15.43
C GLN A 59 12.38 3.22 15.22
N ALA A 60 12.13 3.98 14.15
CA ALA A 60 12.62 5.34 14.05
C ALA A 60 12.15 6.11 15.30
N LYS A 61 13.02 6.93 15.90
CA LYS A 61 12.66 7.75 17.05
C LYS A 61 11.37 8.49 16.76
N ASN A 62 10.34 8.22 17.56
CA ASN A 62 9.04 8.87 17.41
C ASN A 62 9.17 10.33 17.86
N ASP A 63 9.34 11.24 16.91
CA ASP A 63 9.26 12.70 17.14
C ASP A 63 7.80 13.17 17.26
N MET A 64 6.88 12.25 17.58
CA MET A 64 5.46 12.57 17.76
C MET A 64 5.23 13.24 19.12
N PRO A 65 4.25 14.18 19.22
CA PRO A 65 3.83 14.75 20.47
C PRO A 65 3.55 13.66 21.51
N ALA A 66 3.92 13.91 22.77
CA ALA A 66 3.79 12.91 23.86
C ALA A 66 2.34 12.47 24.11
N ASP A 67 1.36 13.27 23.71
CA ASP A 67 -0.08 13.03 23.82
C ASP A 67 -0.72 12.53 22.50
N ALA A 68 0.07 12.22 21.48
CA ALA A 68 -0.43 11.61 20.27
C ALA A 68 -0.96 10.20 20.55
N LYS A 69 -2.17 9.94 20.05
CA LYS A 69 -2.83 8.62 20.10
C LYS A 69 -2.42 7.81 18.88
N LYS A 70 -2.58 6.49 19.00
CA LYS A 70 -2.22 5.54 17.93
C LYS A 70 -3.38 4.57 17.67
N THR A 71 -3.66 4.31 16.40
CA THR A 71 -4.56 3.24 15.93
C THR A 71 -3.84 2.37 14.93
N VAL A 72 -4.03 1.07 15.01
CA VAL A 72 -3.49 0.09 14.05
C VAL A 72 -4.65 -0.55 13.32
N LEU A 73 -4.59 -0.57 11.99
CA LEU A 73 -5.56 -1.23 11.13
C LEU A 73 -4.84 -2.29 10.29
N GLU A 74 -5.53 -3.40 10.04
CA GLU A 74 -5.02 -4.51 9.25
C GLU A 74 -6.04 -4.91 8.17
N ALA A 75 -5.53 -5.27 7.00
CA ALA A 75 -6.30 -5.91 5.95
C ALA A 75 -5.50 -7.10 5.43
N SER A 76 -6.15 -8.21 5.11
CA SER A 76 -5.47 -9.38 4.57
C SER A 76 -6.39 -10.23 3.73
N ASP A 77 -5.80 -10.87 2.72
CA ASP A 77 -6.36 -11.98 1.98
C ASP A 77 -5.31 -13.11 1.85
N GLU A 78 -5.49 -14.02 0.90
CA GLU A 78 -4.57 -15.15 0.70
C GLU A 78 -3.19 -14.74 0.17
N ALA A 79 -3.09 -13.65 -0.56
CA ALA A 79 -1.88 -13.17 -1.23
C ALA A 79 -1.30 -11.91 -0.59
N VAL A 80 -2.10 -11.12 0.11
CA VAL A 80 -1.72 -9.78 0.57
C VAL A 80 -2.02 -9.62 2.06
N LYS A 81 -1.07 -9.05 2.79
CA LYS A 81 -1.27 -8.57 4.16
C LYS A 81 -0.79 -7.14 4.27
N ALA A 82 -1.67 -6.26 4.73
CA ALA A 82 -1.38 -4.86 4.95
C ALA A 82 -1.62 -4.47 6.40
N THR A 83 -0.69 -3.71 6.97
CA THR A 83 -0.83 -3.09 8.28
C THR A 83 -0.62 -1.60 8.15
N MET A 84 -1.56 -0.82 8.67
CA MET A 84 -1.51 0.64 8.70
C MET A 84 -1.52 1.11 10.15
N THR A 85 -0.56 1.93 10.52
CA THR A 85 -0.49 2.60 11.82
C THR A 85 -0.75 4.08 11.63
N LEU A 86 -1.72 4.62 12.35
CA LEU A 86 -2.11 6.03 12.33
C LEU A 86 -1.78 6.66 13.67
N TYR A 87 -1.08 7.79 13.64
CA TYR A 87 -0.81 8.63 14.81
C TYR A 87 -1.60 9.93 14.68
N TYR A 88 -2.35 10.29 15.70
CA TYR A 88 -3.26 11.43 15.64
C TYR A 88 -3.41 12.14 16.98
N LYS A 89 -3.83 13.40 16.93
CA LYS A 89 -4.22 14.20 18.08
C LYS A 89 -5.38 15.11 17.70
N ASP A 90 -6.40 15.23 18.56
CA ASP A 90 -7.56 16.10 18.38
C ASP A 90 -8.20 15.98 16.97
N ASP A 91 -8.33 14.73 16.49
CA ASP A 91 -8.81 14.38 15.15
C ASP A 91 -7.94 14.87 13.97
N VAL A 92 -6.72 15.31 14.22
CA VAL A 92 -5.72 15.61 13.19
C VAL A 92 -4.80 14.41 13.00
N LEU A 93 -4.68 13.91 11.77
CA LEU A 93 -3.72 12.85 11.42
C LEU A 93 -2.32 13.47 11.33
N LEU A 94 -1.41 13.02 12.19
CA LEU A 94 -0.04 13.54 12.30
C LEU A 94 0.95 12.71 11.48
N LYS A 95 0.79 11.36 11.52
CA LYS A 95 1.67 10.43 10.82
C LYS A 95 0.91 9.17 10.45
N GLN A 96 1.27 8.58 9.32
CA GLN A 96 0.89 7.21 8.98
C GLN A 96 2.14 6.38 8.64
N GLU A 97 2.09 5.11 8.99
CA GLU A 97 3.07 4.11 8.62
C GLU A 97 2.34 2.93 8.01
N SER A 98 2.85 2.40 6.91
CA SER A 98 2.28 1.24 6.24
C SER A 98 3.34 0.20 5.94
N VAL A 99 2.98 -1.05 6.18
CA VAL A 99 3.72 -2.23 5.72
C VAL A 99 2.74 -3.12 4.98
N THR A 100 3.02 -3.37 3.71
CA THR A 100 2.23 -4.30 2.90
C THR A 100 3.15 -5.39 2.35
N THR A 101 2.77 -6.63 2.57
CA THR A 101 3.46 -7.82 2.06
C THR A 101 2.60 -8.52 1.03
N TYR A 102 3.22 -8.96 -0.06
CA TYR A 102 2.61 -9.70 -1.15
C TYR A 102 3.31 -11.04 -1.30
N ILE A 103 2.56 -12.14 -1.25
CA ILE A 103 3.08 -13.48 -1.60
C ILE A 103 2.95 -13.60 -3.12
N VAL A 104 4.06 -13.43 -3.83
CA VAL A 104 4.08 -13.25 -5.28
C VAL A 104 3.49 -14.45 -6.03
N SER A 105 3.80 -15.67 -5.59
CA SER A 105 3.27 -16.91 -6.17
C SER A 105 1.75 -17.10 -6.02
N LYS A 106 1.11 -16.35 -5.10
CA LYS A 106 -0.34 -16.37 -4.90
C LYS A 106 -1.08 -15.26 -5.63
N MET A 107 -0.34 -14.36 -6.26
CA MET A 107 -0.94 -13.27 -7.01
C MET A 107 -1.35 -13.74 -8.41
N GLU A 108 -2.45 -13.20 -8.91
CA GLU A 108 -2.92 -13.43 -10.27
C GLU A 108 -2.19 -12.52 -11.26
N GLY A 109 -2.02 -12.96 -12.50
CA GLY A 109 -1.41 -12.20 -13.61
C GLY A 109 -0.14 -12.84 -14.15
N GLU A 110 0.31 -12.39 -15.32
CA GLU A 110 1.45 -13.01 -16.02
C GLU A 110 2.82 -12.75 -15.34
N ASN A 111 3.00 -11.58 -14.74
CA ASN A 111 4.27 -11.17 -14.12
C ASN A 111 4.03 -10.33 -12.86
N PRO A 112 3.49 -10.91 -11.78
CA PRO A 112 3.08 -10.12 -10.61
C PRO A 112 4.25 -9.40 -9.94
N LEU A 113 5.45 -10.00 -9.85
CA LEU A 113 6.63 -9.35 -9.28
C LEU A 113 7.05 -8.10 -10.08
N GLU A 114 7.11 -8.20 -11.41
CA GLU A 114 7.48 -7.06 -12.24
C GLU A 114 6.42 -5.95 -12.18
N THR A 115 5.15 -6.33 -12.08
CA THR A 115 4.05 -5.38 -11.88
C THR A 115 4.20 -4.64 -10.56
N LEU A 116 4.50 -5.34 -9.46
CA LEU A 116 4.76 -4.74 -8.15
C LEU A 116 5.95 -3.79 -8.18
N LYS A 117 7.07 -4.21 -8.76
CA LYS A 117 8.28 -3.37 -8.89
C LYS A 117 8.00 -2.10 -9.69
N LYS A 118 7.37 -2.24 -10.86
CA LYS A 118 7.04 -1.10 -11.73
C LYS A 118 6.10 -0.11 -11.05
N SER A 119 5.07 -0.60 -10.38
CA SER A 119 4.11 0.24 -9.68
C SER A 119 4.77 0.94 -8.48
N SER A 120 5.64 0.24 -7.76
CA SER A 120 6.40 0.81 -6.64
C SER A 120 7.34 1.93 -7.10
N ALA A 121 8.09 1.69 -8.18
CA ALA A 121 8.99 2.70 -8.78
C ALA A 121 8.21 3.94 -9.26
N SER A 122 7.02 3.73 -9.86
CA SER A 122 6.16 4.84 -10.28
C SER A 122 5.67 5.69 -9.10
N ASN A 123 5.32 5.07 -7.97
CA ASN A 123 4.91 5.80 -6.77
C ASN A 123 6.08 6.53 -6.12
N GLU A 124 7.25 5.90 -6.05
CA GLU A 124 8.47 6.52 -5.54
C GLU A 124 8.83 7.77 -6.38
N GLU A 125 8.82 7.65 -7.70
CA GLU A 125 9.10 8.77 -8.60
C GLU A 125 8.10 9.92 -8.41
N ARG A 126 6.81 9.61 -8.30
CA ARG A 126 5.77 10.63 -8.07
C ARG A 126 5.95 11.39 -6.76
N LEU A 127 6.44 10.71 -5.71
CA LEU A 127 6.59 11.27 -4.37
C LEU A 127 8.04 11.62 -4.01
N LYS A 128 8.96 11.53 -4.96
CA LYS A 128 10.41 11.69 -4.74
C LYS A 128 10.80 13.00 -4.06
N GLU A 129 10.07 14.07 -4.34
CA GLU A 129 10.38 15.39 -3.77
C GLU A 129 10.13 15.47 -2.25
N PHE A 130 9.34 14.55 -1.70
CA PHE A 130 9.03 14.45 -0.27
C PHE A 130 9.94 13.47 0.47
N ILE A 131 10.75 12.67 -0.24
CA ILE A 131 11.68 11.72 0.38
C ILE A 131 12.67 12.48 1.27
N GLY A 132 12.79 12.04 2.53
CA GLY A 132 13.57 12.70 3.56
C GLY A 132 12.99 14.00 4.13
N LYS A 133 11.80 14.42 3.63
CA LYS A 133 11.07 15.62 4.09
C LYS A 133 9.72 15.24 4.70
N GLY A 134 9.67 14.12 5.40
CA GLY A 134 8.45 13.57 6.00
C GLY A 134 7.86 12.39 5.24
N PHE A 135 8.35 12.03 4.07
CA PHE A 135 8.01 10.82 3.37
C PHE A 135 9.21 9.88 3.32
N GLU A 136 8.98 8.61 3.65
CA GLU A 136 9.94 7.53 3.50
C GLU A 136 9.29 6.40 2.71
N PHE A 137 10.06 5.76 1.84
CA PHE A 137 9.60 4.67 1.00
C PHE A 137 10.69 3.61 0.87
N LYS A 138 10.31 2.35 1.00
CA LYS A 138 11.23 1.22 0.85
C LYS A 138 10.49 0.01 0.28
N THR A 139 11.13 -0.72 -0.62
CA THR A 139 10.70 -2.04 -1.08
C THR A 139 11.76 -3.08 -0.78
N ASP A 140 11.33 -4.31 -0.55
CA ASP A 140 12.17 -5.48 -0.38
C ASP A 140 11.53 -6.68 -1.06
N TYR A 141 12.36 -7.60 -1.61
CA TYR A 141 11.88 -8.87 -2.15
C TYR A 141 12.77 -9.99 -1.67
N LYS A 142 12.18 -10.90 -0.91
CA LYS A 142 12.87 -12.07 -0.36
C LYS A 142 11.91 -13.24 -0.20
N ASP A 143 12.35 -14.43 -0.54
CA ASP A 143 11.63 -15.69 -0.31
C ASP A 143 10.17 -15.66 -0.79
N ASP A 144 9.95 -15.21 -2.04
CA ASP A 144 8.63 -15.05 -2.68
C ASP A 144 7.73 -13.96 -2.06
N VAL A 145 8.24 -13.17 -1.12
CA VAL A 145 7.51 -12.08 -0.47
C VAL A 145 8.05 -10.75 -0.94
N PHE A 146 7.18 -9.94 -1.57
CA PHE A 146 7.46 -8.55 -1.90
C PHE A 146 6.87 -7.66 -0.81
N THR A 147 7.69 -6.84 -0.19
CA THR A 147 7.30 -5.94 0.90
C THR A 147 7.41 -4.50 0.46
N ILE A 148 6.37 -3.72 0.69
CA ILE A 148 6.37 -2.26 0.55
C ILE A 148 6.20 -1.66 1.94
N THR A 149 7.11 -0.77 2.31
CA THR A 149 7.04 0.02 3.53
C THR A 149 7.05 1.49 3.17
N TYR A 150 6.13 2.27 3.72
CA TYR A 150 6.19 3.74 3.60
C TYR A 150 5.67 4.41 4.86
N SER A 151 6.13 5.64 5.06
CA SER A 151 5.61 6.52 6.11
C SER A 151 5.40 7.93 5.57
N PHE A 152 4.35 8.59 6.05
CA PHE A 152 4.11 10.01 5.88
C PHE A 152 4.07 10.68 7.25
N ASP A 153 4.99 11.58 7.51
CA ASP A 153 4.97 12.48 8.65
C ASP A 153 4.40 13.83 8.18
N TYR A 154 3.10 14.00 8.36
CA TYR A 154 2.35 15.18 7.90
C TYR A 154 2.73 16.46 8.63
N THR A 155 3.45 16.35 9.74
CA THR A 155 3.99 17.51 10.48
C THR A 155 5.23 18.11 9.80
N LYS A 156 5.86 17.34 8.89
CA LYS A 156 7.09 17.73 8.18
C LYS A 156 6.87 17.99 6.68
N ILE A 157 5.77 17.47 6.13
CA ILE A 157 5.45 17.58 4.71
C ILE A 157 4.77 18.92 4.40
N ASP A 158 5.11 19.52 3.26
CA ASP A 158 4.32 20.60 2.68
C ASP A 158 2.97 20.04 2.16
N MET A 159 1.91 20.22 2.95
CA MET A 159 0.60 19.66 2.69
C MET A 159 -0.08 20.24 1.45
N LYS A 160 0.20 21.50 1.09
CA LYS A 160 -0.34 22.09 -0.15
C LYS A 160 0.25 21.42 -1.37
N LYS A 161 1.57 21.25 -1.35
CA LYS A 161 2.29 20.58 -2.43
C LYS A 161 1.94 19.09 -2.53
N LEU A 162 1.73 18.43 -1.39
CA LEU A 162 1.26 17.04 -1.35
C LEU A 162 -0.13 16.92 -1.99
N LYS A 163 -1.04 17.86 -1.73
CA LYS A 163 -2.38 17.90 -2.36
C LYS A 163 -2.31 18.06 -3.87
N GLU A 164 -1.36 18.85 -4.38
CA GLU A 164 -1.14 19.01 -5.82
C GLU A 164 -0.60 17.73 -6.46
N THR A 165 0.25 17.00 -5.71
CA THR A 165 0.88 15.74 -6.17
C THR A 165 -0.05 14.54 -6.08
N ILE A 166 -0.97 14.52 -5.10
CA ILE A 166 -1.92 13.43 -4.88
C ILE A 166 -3.33 13.92 -5.19
N PRO A 167 -3.86 13.64 -6.40
CA PRO A 167 -5.23 14.00 -6.75
C PRO A 167 -6.23 13.35 -5.78
N GLY A 168 -7.19 14.13 -5.31
CA GLY A 168 -8.23 13.65 -4.38
C GLY A 168 -7.84 13.66 -2.90
N LEU A 169 -6.64 14.13 -2.55
CA LEU A 169 -6.29 14.35 -1.15
C LEU A 169 -7.17 15.47 -0.54
N ASN A 170 -8.04 15.09 0.39
CA ASN A 170 -8.96 16.02 1.05
C ASN A 170 -8.30 16.60 2.30
N LEU A 171 -7.89 17.85 2.20
CA LEU A 171 -7.41 18.61 3.35
C LEU A 171 -8.56 19.43 3.95
N ARG A 172 -8.50 19.64 5.25
CA ARG A 172 -9.31 20.62 5.98
C ARG A 172 -8.89 22.06 5.60
N ASP A 173 -9.65 23.02 6.02
CA ASP A 173 -9.38 24.46 5.74
C ASP A 173 -8.03 24.92 6.33
N ASP A 174 -7.57 24.28 7.40
CA ASP A 174 -6.28 24.50 8.04
C ASP A 174 -5.11 23.73 7.37
N ASN A 175 -5.35 23.10 6.22
CA ASN A 175 -4.43 22.23 5.49
C ASN A 175 -4.00 20.96 6.25
N THR A 176 -4.76 20.51 7.24
CA THR A 176 -4.52 19.24 7.92
C THR A 176 -5.35 18.09 7.33
N LEU A 177 -5.00 16.85 7.67
CA LEU A 177 -5.82 15.67 7.37
C LEU A 177 -6.67 15.29 8.58
N GLY A 178 -7.97 15.04 8.36
CA GLY A 178 -8.86 14.51 9.38
C GLY A 178 -8.60 13.04 9.66
N TYR A 179 -8.25 12.70 10.91
CA TYR A 179 -8.01 11.30 11.30
C TYR A 179 -9.26 10.43 11.15
N SER A 180 -10.42 10.91 11.64
CA SER A 180 -11.67 10.14 11.57
C SER A 180 -12.07 9.84 10.14
N GLN A 181 -12.01 10.83 9.25
CA GLN A 181 -12.32 10.67 7.83
C GLN A 181 -11.34 9.70 7.15
N PHE A 182 -10.05 9.81 7.47
CA PHE A 182 -9.03 8.93 6.91
C PHE A 182 -9.21 7.48 7.38
N LYS A 183 -9.46 7.28 8.68
CA LYS A 183 -9.75 5.96 9.27
C LYS A 183 -10.99 5.33 8.64
N GLU A 184 -12.08 6.10 8.48
CA GLU A 184 -13.32 5.62 7.86
C GLU A 184 -13.07 5.16 6.40
N ALA A 185 -12.30 5.93 5.63
CA ALA A 185 -11.95 5.56 4.27
C ALA A 185 -11.18 4.21 4.22
N LEU A 186 -10.26 3.97 5.16
CA LEU A 186 -9.55 2.70 5.27
C LEU A 186 -10.49 1.54 5.64
N ILE A 187 -11.41 1.75 6.59
CA ILE A 187 -12.40 0.73 6.99
C ILE A 187 -13.31 0.39 5.80
N ASN A 188 -13.79 1.37 5.07
CA ASN A 188 -14.58 1.18 3.85
C ASN A 188 -13.77 0.48 2.75
N GLY A 189 -12.44 0.65 2.74
CA GLY A 189 -11.48 -0.07 1.89
C GLY A 189 -11.16 -1.50 2.34
N GLY A 190 -11.77 -1.99 3.43
CA GLY A 190 -11.62 -3.37 3.90
C GLY A 190 -10.63 -3.56 5.06
N TYR A 191 -10.07 -2.49 5.59
CA TYR A 191 -9.27 -2.57 6.81
C TYR A 191 -10.14 -2.79 8.04
N LYS A 192 -9.58 -3.46 9.03
CA LYS A 192 -10.18 -3.65 10.35
C LYS A 192 -9.24 -3.14 11.42
N GLU A 193 -9.79 -2.53 12.46
CA GLU A 193 -8.99 -2.10 13.60
C GLU A 193 -8.48 -3.30 14.36
N LYS A 194 -7.20 -3.30 14.66
CA LYS A 194 -6.58 -4.33 15.50
C LYS A 194 -6.96 -4.08 16.94
N GLN A 195 -7.59 -5.09 17.56
CA GLN A 195 -7.90 -5.10 18.99
C GLN A 195 -6.64 -5.33 19.82
#